data_63a6e173e444c7b5d468c0fdec006c0e
#
_entry.id   63a6e173e444c7b5d468c0fdec006c0e
#
_cell.length_a   1.000
_cell.length_b   1.000
_cell.length_c   1.000
_cell.angle_alpha   90.00
_cell.angle_beta   90.00
_cell.angle_gamma   90.00
#
_symmetry.space_group_name_H-M   'P 1'
#
loop_
_entity.id
_entity.type
_entity.pdbx_description
1 polymer ?
#
loop_
_entity_poly.entity_id
_entity_poly.type
_entity_poly.pdbx_seq_one_letter_code
_entity_poly.pdbx_strand_id
1 'polypeptide(L)'
;KIPDANQWAQKKYRKRFVALLLLCVMFSICWIAYIQWESTIASFTQEMNISLSQYSVLWTINGIMILVAQPLIYPVIRLLRGNLKKQMFVGICVFIVSFFVTSFAEQFSVFVIGMIILTLGEMFVWPAVPTIANQLAPEGKQGAYQGIVNSAATVGKAFGPLIGGILVDSFNMQAMFLSLIHIS
;
A
#
# COMPACT_ATOMS: atom_id res chain seq x y z
N LYS A 1 33.52 14.47 26.36
CA LYS A 1 33.27 15.59 25.42
C LYS A 1 31.77 15.65 25.20
N ILE A 2 31.11 16.72 25.68
CA ILE A 2 29.68 16.95 25.41
C ILE A 2 29.56 17.34 23.92
N PRO A 3 28.74 16.61 23.12
CA PRO A 3 28.59 16.94 21.72
C PRO A 3 27.94 18.32 21.54
N ASP A 4 28.45 19.09 20.58
CA ASP A 4 27.98 20.43 20.27
C ASP A 4 26.50 20.41 19.82
N ALA A 5 25.70 21.43 20.20
CA ALA A 5 24.27 21.53 19.87
C ALA A 5 24.00 21.36 18.36
N ASN A 6 24.92 21.84 17.51
CA ASN A 6 24.86 21.64 16.05
C ASN A 6 25.00 20.17 15.62
N GLN A 7 25.82 19.38 16.31
CA GLN A 7 25.99 17.96 16.03
C GLN A 7 24.73 17.15 16.41
N TRP A 8 24.07 17.53 17.52
CA TRP A 8 22.81 16.92 17.92
C TRP A 8 21.69 17.22 16.92
N ALA A 9 21.59 18.46 16.44
CA ALA A 9 20.62 18.87 15.43
C ALA A 9 20.84 18.09 14.11
N GLN A 10 22.06 18.03 13.59
CA GLN A 10 22.39 17.28 12.39
C GLN A 10 22.10 15.79 12.52
N LYS A 11 22.43 15.16 13.66
CA LYS A 11 22.15 13.74 13.91
C LYS A 11 20.65 13.47 13.97
N LYS A 12 19.85 14.37 14.54
CA LYS A 12 18.39 14.30 14.57
C LYS A 12 17.78 14.40 13.17
N TYR A 13 18.25 15.33 12.34
CA TYR A 13 17.79 15.48 10.95
C TYR A 13 18.14 14.26 10.10
N ARG A 14 19.36 13.73 10.23
CA ARG A 14 19.76 12.51 9.52
C ARG A 14 18.88 11.31 9.88
N LYS A 15 18.56 11.11 11.15
CA LYS A 15 17.66 10.02 11.59
C LYS A 15 16.25 10.16 11.01
N ARG A 16 15.70 11.38 10.99
CA ARG A 16 14.37 11.66 10.40
C ARG A 16 14.37 11.43 8.90
N PHE A 17 15.43 11.80 8.21
CA PHE A 17 15.56 11.58 6.78
C PHE A 17 15.70 10.10 6.44
N VAL A 18 16.48 9.34 7.19
CA VAL A 18 16.54 7.87 7.04
C VAL A 18 15.19 7.22 7.28
N ALA A 19 14.45 7.67 8.30
CA ALA A 19 13.09 7.17 8.54
C ALA A 19 12.14 7.51 7.37
N LEU A 20 12.27 8.67 6.74
CA LEU A 20 11.53 9.02 5.53
C LEU A 20 11.88 8.09 4.36
N LEU A 21 13.16 7.81 4.13
CA LEU A 21 13.58 6.89 3.06
C LEU A 21 13.04 5.47 3.28
N LEU A 22 13.07 4.96 4.52
CA LEU A 22 12.47 3.68 4.85
C LEU A 22 10.95 3.68 4.60
N LEU A 23 10.26 4.76 4.97
CA LEU A 23 8.84 4.93 4.66
C LEU A 23 8.59 4.92 3.15
N CYS A 24 9.43 5.58 2.36
CA CYS A 24 9.34 5.61 0.90
C CYS A 24 9.52 4.22 0.29
N VAL A 25 10.51 3.46 0.74
CA VAL A 25 10.72 2.08 0.27
C VAL A 25 9.51 1.21 0.56
N MET A 26 9.01 1.21 1.80
CA MET A 26 7.79 0.48 2.17
C MET A 26 6.59 0.92 1.34
N PHE A 27 6.42 2.21 1.13
CA PHE A 27 5.30 2.75 0.35
C PHE A 27 5.38 2.39 -1.13
N SER A 28 6.59 2.39 -1.73
CA SER A 28 6.80 1.89 -3.09
C SER A 28 6.44 0.41 -3.20
N ILE A 29 6.81 -0.42 -2.23
CA ILE A 29 6.45 -1.84 -2.18
C ILE A 29 4.92 -2.01 -2.10
N CYS A 30 4.25 -1.27 -1.21
CA CYS A 30 2.79 -1.29 -1.14
C CYS A 30 2.14 -0.93 -2.49
N TRP A 31 2.69 0.06 -3.22
CA TRP A 31 2.20 0.43 -4.55
C TRP A 31 2.50 -0.62 -5.61
N ILE A 32 3.68 -1.27 -5.57
CA ILE A 32 4.00 -2.40 -6.46
C ILE A 32 2.96 -3.51 -6.29
N ALA A 33 2.62 -3.86 -5.05
CA ALA A 33 1.61 -4.86 -4.78
C ALA A 33 0.21 -4.39 -5.20
N TYR A 34 -0.18 -3.18 -4.83
CA TYR A 34 -1.51 -2.65 -5.12
C TYR A 34 -1.80 -2.54 -6.62
N ILE A 35 -0.84 -2.07 -7.41
CA ILE A 35 -1.02 -1.86 -8.85
C ILE A 35 -1.27 -3.16 -9.62
N GLN A 36 -0.99 -4.34 -9.02
CA GLN A 36 -1.31 -5.63 -9.64
C GLN A 36 -2.82 -5.79 -9.85
N TRP A 37 -3.65 -5.16 -9.02
CA TRP A 37 -5.09 -5.14 -9.22
C TRP A 37 -5.50 -4.39 -10.50
N GLU A 38 -4.77 -3.35 -10.88
CA GLU A 38 -5.05 -2.57 -12.09
C GLU A 38 -4.42 -3.19 -13.37
N SER A 39 -3.38 -3.99 -13.21
CA SER A 39 -2.63 -4.56 -14.35
C SER A 39 -2.81 -6.06 -14.47
N THR A 40 -2.11 -6.82 -13.65
CA THR A 40 -1.98 -8.27 -13.78
C THR A 40 -3.29 -9.01 -13.49
N ILE A 41 -4.01 -8.59 -12.43
CA ILE A 41 -5.31 -9.20 -12.08
C ILE A 41 -6.35 -8.85 -13.14
N ALA A 42 -6.31 -7.65 -13.71
CA ALA A 42 -7.20 -7.26 -14.81
C ALA A 42 -7.06 -8.20 -16.01
N SER A 43 -5.83 -8.53 -16.40
CA SER A 43 -5.56 -9.46 -17.51
C SER A 43 -6.01 -10.89 -17.15
N PHE A 44 -5.68 -11.34 -15.94
CA PHE A 44 -6.03 -12.68 -15.47
C PHE A 44 -7.54 -12.92 -15.40
N THR A 45 -8.31 -11.95 -14.93
CA THR A 45 -9.77 -12.07 -14.91
C THR A 45 -10.36 -12.24 -16.30
N GLN A 46 -9.77 -11.63 -17.33
CA GLN A 46 -10.20 -11.80 -18.71
C GLN A 46 -9.88 -13.21 -19.24
N GLU A 47 -8.72 -13.78 -18.90
CA GLU A 47 -8.37 -15.17 -19.22
C GLU A 47 -9.35 -16.17 -18.60
N MET A 48 -9.89 -15.84 -17.42
CA MET A 48 -10.94 -16.63 -16.75
C MET A 48 -12.35 -16.39 -17.30
N ASN A 49 -12.51 -15.71 -18.44
CA ASN A 49 -13.79 -15.32 -19.03
C ASN A 49 -14.65 -14.41 -18.14
N ILE A 50 -14.05 -13.71 -17.16
CA ILE A 50 -14.70 -12.65 -16.42
C ILE A 50 -14.69 -11.39 -17.29
N SER A 51 -15.89 -10.87 -17.61
CA SER A 51 -16.00 -9.72 -18.49
C SER A 51 -15.38 -8.45 -17.87
N LEU A 52 -14.93 -7.53 -18.72
CA LEU A 52 -14.41 -6.23 -18.29
C LEU A 52 -15.45 -5.44 -17.46
N SER A 53 -16.74 -5.63 -17.77
CA SER A 53 -17.82 -5.05 -16.97
C SER A 53 -17.85 -5.60 -15.54
N GLN A 54 -17.71 -6.90 -15.37
CA GLN A 54 -17.63 -7.52 -14.04
C GLN A 54 -16.37 -7.05 -13.28
N TYR A 55 -15.23 -6.99 -13.98
CA TYR A 55 -14.01 -6.44 -13.39
C TYR A 55 -14.19 -4.99 -12.92
N SER A 56 -14.89 -4.14 -13.68
CA SER A 56 -15.18 -2.76 -13.30
C SER A 56 -16.05 -2.65 -12.04
N VAL A 57 -16.87 -3.66 -11.74
CA VAL A 57 -17.66 -3.73 -10.49
C VAL A 57 -16.75 -3.81 -9.28
N LEU A 58 -15.57 -4.44 -9.35
CA LEU A 58 -14.60 -4.49 -8.25
C LEU A 58 -14.17 -3.08 -7.83
N TRP A 59 -13.87 -2.22 -8.81
CA TRP A 59 -13.49 -0.83 -8.55
C TRP A 59 -14.66 0.02 -8.07
N THR A 60 -15.87 -0.30 -8.50
CA THR A 60 -17.08 0.34 -7.99
C THR A 60 -17.27 -0.01 -6.50
N ILE A 61 -17.08 -1.27 -6.13
CA ILE A 61 -17.12 -1.74 -4.74
C ILE A 61 -16.05 -1.03 -3.92
N ASN A 62 -14.80 -0.96 -4.42
CA ASN A 62 -13.71 -0.23 -3.77
C ASN A 62 -14.12 1.22 -3.48
N GLY A 63 -14.58 1.95 -4.49
CA GLY A 63 -14.99 3.36 -4.34
C GLY A 63 -16.14 3.56 -3.34
N ILE A 64 -17.18 2.72 -3.40
CA ILE A 64 -18.30 2.77 -2.45
C ILE A 64 -17.81 2.47 -1.04
N MET A 65 -16.98 1.46 -0.87
CA MET A 65 -16.43 1.10 0.43
C MET A 65 -15.61 2.22 1.05
N ILE A 66 -14.77 2.89 0.27
CA ILE A 66 -14.00 4.06 0.76
C ILE A 66 -14.94 5.12 1.34
N LEU A 67 -16.06 5.40 0.67
CA LEU A 67 -17.02 6.41 1.13
C LEU A 67 -17.79 5.95 2.38
N VAL A 68 -18.30 4.71 2.37
CA VAL A 68 -19.19 4.21 3.42
C VAL A 68 -18.43 3.71 4.65
N ALA A 69 -17.30 3.05 4.45
CA ALA A 69 -16.55 2.44 5.54
C ALA A 69 -15.59 3.43 6.25
N GLN A 70 -15.28 4.59 5.68
CA GLN A 70 -14.42 5.58 6.33
C GLN A 70 -14.90 5.97 7.74
N PRO A 71 -16.18 6.32 7.97
CA PRO A 71 -16.67 6.61 9.32
C PRO A 71 -16.60 5.41 10.27
N LEU A 72 -16.68 4.18 9.75
CA LEU A 72 -16.58 2.95 10.54
C LEU A 72 -15.14 2.62 10.95
N ILE A 73 -14.18 2.94 10.10
CA ILE A 73 -12.75 2.70 10.36
C ILE A 73 -12.15 3.75 11.29
N TYR A 74 -12.67 4.96 11.29
CA TYR A 74 -12.17 6.04 12.14
C TYR A 74 -12.10 5.67 13.64
N PRO A 75 -13.15 5.05 14.26
CA PRO A 75 -13.06 4.56 15.64
C PRO A 75 -11.97 3.51 15.84
N VAL A 76 -11.76 2.62 14.88
CA VAL A 76 -10.71 1.58 14.93
C VAL A 76 -9.33 2.21 14.92
N ILE A 77 -9.10 3.20 14.04
CA ILE A 77 -7.85 3.98 14.00
C ILE A 77 -7.63 4.69 15.34
N ARG A 78 -8.69 5.23 15.94
CA ARG A 78 -8.64 5.90 17.24
C ARG A 78 -8.29 4.93 18.36
N LEU A 79 -8.79 3.68 18.29
CA LEU A 79 -8.45 2.60 19.25
C LEU A 79 -6.96 2.25 19.21
N LEU A 80 -6.29 2.43 18.07
CA LEU A 80 -4.84 2.27 17.93
C LEU A 80 -4.06 3.42 18.60
N ARG A 81 -4.74 4.29 19.38
CA ARG A 81 -4.18 5.41 20.15
C ARG A 81 -3.34 6.37 19.30
N GLY A 82 -3.71 6.59 18.06
CA GLY A 82 -2.97 7.45 17.13
C GLY A 82 -1.57 6.95 16.77
N ASN A 83 -1.25 5.68 17.05
CA ASN A 83 0.04 5.10 16.69
C ASN A 83 0.05 4.73 15.20
N LEU A 84 0.54 5.66 14.38
CA LEU A 84 0.61 5.52 12.92
C LEU A 84 1.38 4.28 12.46
N LYS A 85 2.41 3.86 13.22
CA LYS A 85 3.18 2.63 12.90
C LYS A 85 2.31 1.38 13.06
N LYS A 86 1.51 1.30 14.13
CA LYS A 86 0.56 0.21 14.33
C LYS A 86 -0.54 0.23 13.26
N GLN A 87 -1.01 1.42 12.91
CA GLN A 87 -1.99 1.60 11.85
C GLN A 87 -1.47 1.07 10.51
N MET A 88 -0.26 1.46 10.10
CA MET A 88 0.39 0.93 8.89
C MET A 88 0.59 -0.59 8.95
N PHE A 89 1.07 -1.10 10.08
CA PHE A 89 1.28 -2.54 10.25
C PHE A 89 -0.02 -3.33 10.08
N VAL A 90 -1.12 -2.88 10.70
CA VAL A 90 -2.45 -3.49 10.52
C VAL A 90 -2.86 -3.44 9.04
N GLY A 91 -2.71 -2.29 8.37
CA GLY A 91 -3.05 -2.16 6.95
C GLY A 91 -2.26 -3.10 6.06
N ILE A 92 -0.95 -3.25 6.29
CA ILE A 92 -0.09 -4.18 5.55
C ILE A 92 -0.52 -5.64 5.81
N CYS A 93 -0.81 -6.02 7.06
CA CYS A 93 -1.34 -7.36 7.35
C CYS A 93 -2.65 -7.63 6.60
N VAL A 94 -3.53 -6.64 6.50
CA VAL A 94 -4.79 -6.75 5.74
C VAL A 94 -4.51 -6.89 4.23
N PHE A 95 -3.52 -6.17 3.68
CA PHE A 95 -3.08 -6.37 2.29
C PHE A 95 -2.60 -7.82 2.04
N ILE A 96 -1.74 -8.34 2.94
CA ILE A 96 -1.26 -9.72 2.86
C ILE A 96 -2.43 -10.71 2.80
N VAL A 97 -3.42 -10.53 3.68
CA VAL A 97 -4.63 -11.39 3.69
C VAL A 97 -5.42 -11.26 2.39
N SER A 98 -5.56 -10.05 1.83
CA SER A 98 -6.21 -9.83 0.53
C SER A 98 -5.51 -10.62 -0.58
N PHE A 99 -4.19 -10.50 -0.71
CA PHE A 99 -3.43 -11.23 -1.74
C PHE A 99 -3.47 -12.73 -1.53
N PHE A 100 -3.43 -13.19 -0.27
CA PHE A 100 -3.58 -14.61 0.04
C PHE A 100 -4.94 -15.15 -0.41
N VAL A 101 -6.04 -14.46 -0.09
CA VAL A 101 -7.39 -14.84 -0.54
C VAL A 101 -7.47 -14.82 -2.08
N THR A 102 -6.94 -13.79 -2.72
CA THR A 102 -6.99 -13.64 -4.18
C THR A 102 -6.14 -14.70 -4.90
N SER A 103 -5.09 -15.25 -4.27
CA SER A 103 -4.26 -16.31 -4.86
C SER A 103 -5.03 -17.62 -5.10
N PHE A 104 -6.17 -17.81 -4.43
CA PHE A 104 -7.07 -18.96 -4.60
C PHE A 104 -8.33 -18.60 -5.40
N ALA A 105 -8.33 -17.45 -6.11
CA ALA A 105 -9.49 -17.00 -6.84
C ALA A 105 -9.70 -17.79 -8.14
N GLU A 106 -10.70 -18.64 -8.16
CA GLU A 106 -11.19 -19.35 -9.34
C GLU A 106 -12.54 -18.81 -9.84
N GLN A 107 -13.17 -17.93 -9.05
CA GLN A 107 -14.48 -17.37 -9.35
C GLN A 107 -14.51 -15.87 -9.03
N PHE A 108 -15.36 -15.14 -9.72
CA PHE A 108 -15.53 -13.69 -9.53
C PHE A 108 -15.82 -13.30 -8.07
N SER A 109 -16.59 -14.11 -7.34
CA SER A 109 -16.91 -13.85 -5.93
C SER A 109 -15.68 -13.78 -5.02
N VAL A 110 -14.64 -14.56 -5.30
CA VAL A 110 -13.39 -14.54 -4.53
C VAL A 110 -12.60 -13.25 -4.79
N PHE A 111 -12.60 -12.75 -6.04
CA PHE A 111 -12.04 -11.43 -6.35
C PHE A 111 -12.80 -10.31 -5.62
N VAL A 112 -14.13 -10.41 -5.51
CA VAL A 112 -14.93 -9.44 -4.73
C VAL A 112 -14.48 -9.45 -3.26
N ILE A 113 -14.33 -10.61 -2.63
CA ILE A 113 -13.86 -10.74 -1.25
C ILE A 113 -12.44 -10.17 -1.13
N GLY A 114 -11.54 -10.51 -2.04
CA GLY A 114 -10.18 -9.97 -2.09
C GLY A 114 -10.16 -8.45 -2.18
N MET A 115 -10.99 -7.85 -3.05
CA MET A 115 -11.12 -6.40 -3.20
C MET A 115 -11.66 -5.73 -1.92
N ILE A 116 -12.66 -6.33 -1.26
CA ILE A 116 -13.18 -5.82 0.01
C ILE A 116 -12.08 -5.78 1.07
N ILE A 117 -11.32 -6.86 1.21
CA ILE A 117 -10.20 -6.93 2.16
C ILE A 117 -9.12 -5.92 1.79
N LEU A 118 -8.75 -5.81 0.49
CA LEU A 118 -7.78 -4.84 0.01
C LEU A 118 -8.17 -3.42 0.41
N THR A 119 -9.42 -3.04 0.13
CA THR A 119 -9.95 -1.71 0.44
C THR A 119 -9.86 -1.38 1.93
N LEU A 120 -10.15 -2.35 2.80
CA LEU A 120 -9.96 -2.15 4.24
C LEU A 120 -8.49 -1.84 4.56
N GLY A 121 -7.53 -2.55 3.94
CA GLY A 121 -6.10 -2.28 4.10
C GLY A 121 -5.70 -0.87 3.64
N GLU A 122 -6.21 -0.42 2.49
CA GLU A 122 -5.99 0.92 1.95
C GLU A 122 -6.36 2.01 2.95
N MET A 123 -7.50 1.86 3.59
CA MET A 123 -8.03 2.86 4.52
C MET A 123 -7.14 3.02 5.76
N PHE A 124 -6.29 2.04 6.07
CA PHE A 124 -5.28 2.15 7.12
C PHE A 124 -3.96 2.73 6.59
N VAL A 125 -3.49 2.29 5.43
CA VAL A 125 -2.15 2.63 4.92
C VAL A 125 -2.12 4.04 4.33
N TRP A 126 -3.04 4.37 3.41
CA TRP A 126 -2.97 5.61 2.64
C TRP A 126 -3.02 6.88 3.50
N PRO A 127 -3.86 7.02 4.53
CA PRO A 127 -3.83 8.21 5.38
C PRO A 127 -2.66 8.26 6.36
N ALA A 128 -2.09 7.10 6.73
CA ALA A 128 -0.96 7.05 7.66
C ALA A 128 0.34 7.58 7.05
N VAL A 129 0.60 7.26 5.78
CA VAL A 129 1.86 7.60 5.10
C VAL A 129 2.10 9.12 5.02
N PRO A 130 1.19 9.95 4.47
CA PRO A 130 1.39 11.40 4.44
C PRO A 130 1.47 12.01 5.85
N THR A 131 0.74 11.45 6.81
CA THR A 131 0.79 11.91 8.21
C THR A 131 2.16 11.66 8.83
N ILE A 132 2.76 10.47 8.61
CA ILE A 132 4.13 10.16 9.08
C ILE A 132 5.14 11.06 8.38
N ALA A 133 5.02 11.28 7.06
CA ALA A 133 5.90 12.16 6.32
C ALA A 133 5.90 13.58 6.90
N ASN A 134 4.72 14.12 7.22
CA ASN A 134 4.59 15.43 7.87
C ASN A 134 5.24 15.47 9.26
N GLN A 135 5.09 14.42 10.07
CA GLN A 135 5.72 14.36 11.42
C GLN A 135 7.26 14.26 11.34
N LEU A 136 7.79 13.65 10.28
CA LEU A 136 9.23 13.55 10.05
C LEU A 136 9.81 14.85 9.50
N ALA A 137 9.01 15.66 8.82
CA ALA A 137 9.48 16.87 8.16
C ALA A 137 9.94 17.93 9.17
N PRO A 138 11.06 18.61 8.91
CA PRO A 138 11.41 19.86 9.60
C PRO A 138 10.40 20.96 9.28
N GLU A 139 10.34 21.99 10.15
CA GLU A 139 9.53 23.17 9.89
C GLU A 139 9.82 23.77 8.51
N GLY A 140 8.76 24.11 7.77
CA GLY A 140 8.85 24.67 6.43
C GLY A 140 9.23 23.68 5.31
N LYS A 141 9.49 22.39 5.61
CA LYS A 141 9.86 21.37 4.62
C LYS A 141 8.81 20.29 4.40
N GLN A 142 7.59 20.48 4.89
CA GLN A 142 6.50 19.51 4.78
C GLN A 142 6.19 19.16 3.32
N GLY A 143 6.11 20.16 2.45
CA GLY A 143 5.87 19.96 1.02
C GLY A 143 6.96 19.14 0.32
N ALA A 144 8.24 19.35 0.67
CA ALA A 144 9.35 18.59 0.12
C ALA A 144 9.28 17.10 0.55
N TYR A 145 8.93 16.83 1.81
CA TYR A 145 8.78 15.47 2.33
C TYR A 145 7.58 14.75 1.69
N GLN A 146 6.46 15.46 1.49
CA GLN A 146 5.31 14.93 0.74
C GLN A 146 5.67 14.64 -0.72
N GLY A 147 6.43 15.54 -1.35
CA GLY A 147 6.92 15.34 -2.73
C GLY A 147 7.76 14.06 -2.85
N ILE A 148 8.70 13.82 -1.93
CA ILE A 148 9.53 12.61 -1.90
C ILE A 148 8.66 11.35 -1.76
N VAL A 149 7.69 11.35 -0.85
CA VAL A 149 6.77 10.22 -0.66
C VAL A 149 5.91 9.97 -1.90
N ASN A 150 5.37 11.02 -2.53
CA ASN A 150 4.60 10.90 -3.76
C ASN A 150 5.45 10.39 -4.93
N SER A 151 6.73 10.80 -5.01
CA SER A 151 7.68 10.26 -6.00
C SER A 151 7.91 8.76 -5.78
N ALA A 152 8.03 8.32 -4.53
CA ALA A 152 8.17 6.91 -4.19
C ALA A 152 6.92 6.09 -4.61
N ALA A 153 5.71 6.64 -4.40
CA ALA A 153 4.48 6.03 -4.89
C ALA A 153 4.48 5.89 -6.43
N THR A 154 4.91 6.93 -7.13
CA THR A 154 5.01 6.94 -8.60
C THR A 154 5.99 5.87 -9.10
N VAL A 155 7.14 5.72 -8.43
CA VAL A 155 8.09 4.65 -8.73
C VAL A 155 7.43 3.28 -8.57
N GLY A 156 6.73 3.03 -7.46
CA GLY A 156 5.99 1.78 -7.24
C GLY A 156 4.97 1.49 -8.33
N LYS A 157 4.18 2.50 -8.72
CA LYS A 157 3.20 2.38 -9.83
C LYS A 157 3.85 2.10 -11.18
N ALA A 158 4.97 2.76 -11.49
CA ALA A 158 5.65 2.62 -12.77
C ALA A 158 6.30 1.23 -12.93
N PHE A 159 6.94 0.72 -11.88
CA PHE A 159 7.62 -0.57 -11.92
C PHE A 159 6.72 -1.76 -11.57
N GLY A 160 5.58 -1.54 -10.93
CA GLY A 160 4.67 -2.59 -10.48
C GLY A 160 4.22 -3.52 -11.61
N PRO A 161 3.64 -3.02 -12.72
CA PRO A 161 3.19 -3.88 -13.83
C PRO A 161 4.31 -4.69 -14.45
N LEU A 162 5.52 -4.12 -14.57
CA LEU A 162 6.70 -4.82 -15.07
C LEU A 162 7.09 -5.99 -14.16
N ILE A 163 7.16 -5.73 -12.85
CA ILE A 163 7.48 -6.75 -11.85
C ILE A 163 6.42 -7.85 -11.85
N GLY A 164 5.13 -7.48 -11.87
CA GLY A 164 4.02 -8.43 -11.91
C GLY A 164 4.06 -9.30 -13.16
N GLY A 165 4.27 -8.71 -14.35
CA GLY A 165 4.40 -9.45 -15.61
C GLY A 165 5.55 -10.45 -15.56
N ILE A 166 6.75 -10.03 -15.15
CA ILE A 166 7.92 -10.94 -15.03
C ILE A 166 7.62 -12.10 -14.06
N LEU A 167 6.95 -11.85 -12.94
CA LEU A 167 6.62 -12.89 -11.97
C LEU A 167 5.60 -13.89 -12.52
N VAL A 168 4.59 -13.43 -13.24
CA VAL A 168 3.58 -14.30 -13.89
C VAL A 168 4.21 -15.14 -14.99
N ASP A 169 5.01 -14.52 -15.86
CA ASP A 169 5.68 -15.20 -16.96
C ASP A 169 6.70 -16.26 -16.48
N SER A 170 7.36 -15.98 -15.32
CA SER A 170 8.40 -16.86 -14.79
C SER A 170 7.86 -18.01 -13.94
N PHE A 171 6.75 -17.82 -13.25
CA PHE A 171 6.30 -18.76 -12.22
C PHE A 171 4.84 -19.21 -12.35
N ASN A 172 3.92 -18.39 -12.52
CA ASN A 172 2.47 -18.41 -12.71
C ASN A 172 1.77 -17.40 -11.79
N MET A 173 0.47 -17.23 -11.96
CA MET A 173 -0.32 -16.24 -11.21
C MET A 173 -0.34 -16.51 -9.70
N GLN A 174 -0.48 -17.76 -9.26
CA GLN A 174 -0.45 -18.11 -7.84
C GLN A 174 0.89 -17.77 -7.19
N ALA A 175 1.99 -18.09 -7.86
CA ALA A 175 3.32 -17.78 -7.36
C ALA A 175 3.59 -16.27 -7.31
N MET A 176 3.04 -15.50 -8.24
CA MET A 176 3.08 -14.02 -8.17
C MET A 176 2.40 -13.53 -6.89
N PHE A 177 1.18 -13.95 -6.60
CA PHE A 177 0.48 -13.54 -5.39
C PHE A 177 1.24 -13.91 -4.11
N LEU A 178 1.76 -15.13 -4.04
CA LEU A 178 2.54 -15.60 -2.89
C LEU A 178 3.86 -14.83 -2.75
N SER A 179 4.51 -14.46 -3.86
CA SER A 179 5.73 -13.65 -3.82
C SER A 179 5.47 -12.24 -3.31
N LEU A 180 4.34 -11.63 -3.65
CA LEU A 180 3.93 -10.32 -3.13
C LEU A 180 3.70 -10.33 -1.61
N ILE A 181 3.23 -11.45 -1.06
CA ILE A 181 3.11 -11.65 0.40
C ILE A 181 4.48 -11.63 1.08
N HIS A 182 5.51 -12.20 0.45
CA HIS A 182 6.87 -12.22 1.01
C HIS A 182 7.58 -10.87 0.93
N ILE A 183 7.19 -10.03 -0.01
CA ILE A 183 7.78 -8.70 -0.23
C ILE A 183 7.12 -7.63 0.67
N SER A 184 5.86 -7.85 1.06
CA SER A 184 5.08 -6.93 1.91
C SER A 184 5.40 -7.08 3.38
#